data_c6a117da228b25525935e5ec81c478a2
#
_entry.id   c6a117da228b25525935e5ec81c478a2
#
_cell.length_a   1.000
_cell.length_b   1.000
_cell.length_c   1.000
_cell.angle_alpha   90.00
_cell.angle_beta   90.00
_cell.angle_gamma   90.00
#
_symmetry.space_group_name_H-M   'P 1'
#
loop_
_entity.id
_entity.type
_entity.pdbx_description
1 polymer ?
#
loop_
_entity_poly.entity_id
_entity_poly.type
_entity_poly.pdbx_seq_one_letter_code
_entity_poly.pdbx_strand_id
1 'polypeptide(L)'
;MKDIVAKEATAIQSIKVTDAFVEAVNLLLNCRGKVITTGMGKAGYIAHKFAATMSSTGTSAFFVHPAEAGHGDLGMLSKDDCIVAFSTSGKSNEVLEMLGNASRNLGVNTVIGVTSHIDSPLRDMSKIVLDMGPDIEEPCPINTTPSATIAVMLAISDALALTLMELKDFTTSDYHARHHKGYLGSVTRPDTGYDES
;
A
#
# COMPACT_ATOMS: atom_id res chain seq x y z
N MET A 1 0.32 -20.65 19.12
CA MET A 1 -0.16 -20.42 17.75
C MET A 1 -1.57 -19.83 17.72
N LYS A 2 -2.58 -20.49 18.31
CA LYS A 2 -3.97 -19.95 18.31
C LYS A 2 -4.05 -18.51 18.83
N ASP A 3 -3.36 -18.20 19.93
CA ASP A 3 -3.36 -16.87 20.54
C ASP A 3 -2.73 -15.80 19.66
N ILE A 4 -1.67 -16.15 18.91
CA ILE A 4 -1.03 -15.24 17.95
C ILE A 4 -2.03 -14.87 16.85
N VAL A 5 -2.66 -15.88 16.23
CA VAL A 5 -3.66 -15.67 15.17
C VAL A 5 -4.83 -14.83 15.70
N ALA A 6 -5.30 -15.09 16.94
CA ALA A 6 -6.39 -14.33 17.53
C ALA A 6 -6.02 -12.85 17.77
N LYS A 7 -4.80 -12.58 18.25
CA LYS A 7 -4.31 -11.20 18.45
C LYS A 7 -4.16 -10.44 17.14
N GLU A 8 -3.64 -11.06 16.09
CA GLU A 8 -3.56 -10.46 14.75
C GLU A 8 -4.96 -10.15 14.19
N ALA A 9 -5.91 -11.09 14.32
CA ALA A 9 -7.29 -10.87 13.90
C ALA A 9 -7.95 -9.70 14.66
N THR A 10 -7.72 -9.62 15.98
CA THR A 10 -8.20 -8.51 16.82
C THR A 10 -7.60 -7.18 16.37
N ALA A 11 -6.31 -7.14 16.05
CA ALA A 11 -5.65 -5.95 15.55
C ALA A 11 -6.27 -5.47 14.21
N ILE A 12 -6.55 -6.39 13.29
CA ILE A 12 -7.25 -6.06 12.04
C ILE A 12 -8.66 -5.52 12.32
N GLN A 13 -9.42 -6.14 13.22
CA GLN A 13 -10.78 -5.71 13.59
C GLN A 13 -10.80 -4.33 14.28
N SER A 14 -9.69 -3.89 14.87
CA SER A 14 -9.58 -2.58 15.50
C SER A 14 -9.38 -1.42 14.51
N ILE A 15 -9.18 -1.69 13.22
CA ILE A 15 -9.05 -0.66 12.18
C ILE A 15 -10.33 0.18 12.15
N LYS A 16 -10.17 1.49 12.34
CA LYS A 16 -11.27 2.44 12.22
C LYS A 16 -11.25 3.07 10.84
N VAL A 17 -12.19 2.66 10.00
CA VAL A 17 -12.37 3.30 8.68
C VAL A 17 -13.04 4.67 8.91
N THR A 18 -12.26 5.72 8.72
CA THR A 18 -12.68 7.13 8.89
C THR A 18 -12.76 7.82 7.54
N ASP A 19 -13.18 9.10 7.52
CA ASP A 19 -13.21 9.92 6.31
C ASP A 19 -11.84 10.00 5.60
N ALA A 20 -10.74 9.88 6.35
CA ALA A 20 -9.39 9.82 5.77
C ALA A 20 -9.21 8.66 4.77
N PHE A 21 -9.89 7.52 4.98
CA PHE A 21 -9.86 6.40 4.02
C PHE A 21 -10.59 6.76 2.73
N VAL A 22 -11.74 7.44 2.84
CA VAL A 22 -12.51 7.92 1.67
C VAL A 22 -11.69 8.96 0.89
N GLU A 23 -11.06 9.88 1.60
CA GLU A 23 -10.17 10.89 1.00
C GLU A 23 -8.97 10.24 0.31
N ALA A 24 -8.36 9.22 0.92
CA ALA A 24 -7.23 8.48 0.34
C ALA A 24 -7.66 7.76 -0.95
N VAL A 25 -8.81 7.08 -0.94
CA VAL A 25 -9.36 6.43 -2.14
C VAL A 25 -9.61 7.46 -3.25
N ASN A 26 -10.24 8.58 -2.94
CA ASN A 26 -10.50 9.65 -3.91
C ASN A 26 -9.19 10.24 -4.47
N LEU A 27 -8.17 10.40 -3.63
CA LEU A 27 -6.88 10.92 -4.04
C LEU A 27 -6.17 9.94 -4.98
N LEU A 28 -6.20 8.64 -4.67
CA LEU A 28 -5.63 7.58 -5.51
C LEU A 28 -6.40 7.40 -6.83
N LEU A 29 -7.73 7.49 -6.79
CA LEU A 29 -8.60 7.39 -7.97
C LEU A 29 -8.32 8.52 -8.98
N ASN A 30 -8.05 9.72 -8.47
CA ASN A 30 -7.79 10.93 -9.27
C ASN A 30 -6.29 11.20 -9.50
N CYS A 31 -5.40 10.26 -9.15
CA CYS A 31 -3.98 10.39 -9.38
C CYS A 31 -3.69 10.47 -10.90
N ARG A 32 -3.04 11.55 -11.32
CA ARG A 32 -2.72 11.77 -12.75
C ARG A 32 -1.45 11.05 -13.19
N GLY A 33 -0.58 10.74 -12.26
CA GLY A 33 0.65 9.99 -12.47
C GLY A 33 0.49 8.53 -12.08
N LYS A 34 1.50 8.01 -11.40
CA LYS A 34 1.57 6.65 -10.85
C LYS A 34 1.36 6.69 -9.33
N VAL A 35 0.93 5.59 -8.78
CA VAL A 35 0.99 5.37 -7.33
C VAL A 35 2.35 4.78 -6.99
N ILE A 36 3.17 5.54 -6.27
CA ILE A 36 4.45 5.06 -5.76
C ILE A 36 4.22 4.55 -4.34
N THR A 37 4.63 3.32 -4.07
CA THR A 37 4.55 2.75 -2.72
C THR A 37 5.96 2.62 -2.15
N THR A 38 6.12 2.88 -0.85
CA THR A 38 7.42 2.80 -0.20
C THR A 38 7.32 2.39 1.25
N GLY A 39 8.39 1.85 1.80
CA GLY A 39 8.51 1.41 3.19
C GLY A 39 9.80 0.65 3.42
N MET A 40 10.22 0.58 4.67
CA MET A 40 11.45 -0.14 5.06
C MET A 40 11.12 -1.50 5.69
N GLY A 41 11.98 -2.49 5.48
CA GLY A 41 11.86 -3.81 6.09
C GLY A 41 10.52 -4.49 5.78
N LYS A 42 9.83 -5.00 6.83
CA LYS A 42 8.55 -5.71 6.65
C LYS A 42 7.44 -4.80 6.09
N ALA A 43 7.41 -3.52 6.48
CA ALA A 43 6.51 -2.53 5.89
C ALA A 43 6.79 -2.33 4.39
N GLY A 44 8.06 -2.41 3.97
CA GLY A 44 8.46 -2.40 2.56
C GLY A 44 7.90 -3.58 1.77
N TYR A 45 7.86 -4.79 2.36
CA TYR A 45 7.21 -5.94 1.71
C TYR A 45 5.71 -5.74 1.53
N ILE A 46 5.03 -5.10 2.49
CA ILE A 46 3.62 -4.72 2.32
C ILE A 46 3.46 -3.67 1.23
N ALA A 47 4.30 -2.65 1.21
CA ALA A 47 4.30 -1.64 0.16
C ALA A 47 4.50 -2.24 -1.24
N HIS A 48 5.43 -3.20 -1.37
CA HIS A 48 5.65 -3.94 -2.62
C HIS A 48 4.43 -4.77 -3.02
N LYS A 49 3.85 -5.52 -2.06
CA LYS A 49 2.60 -6.28 -2.30
C LYS A 49 1.46 -5.35 -2.73
N PHE A 50 1.31 -4.20 -2.09
CA PHE A 50 0.29 -3.22 -2.45
C PHE A 50 0.47 -2.71 -3.89
N ALA A 51 1.69 -2.32 -4.29
CA ALA A 51 1.97 -1.93 -5.67
C ALA A 51 1.61 -3.05 -6.68
N ALA A 52 1.96 -4.29 -6.37
CA ALA A 52 1.64 -5.44 -7.22
C ALA A 52 0.13 -5.66 -7.35
N THR A 53 -0.61 -5.57 -6.23
CA THR A 53 -2.07 -5.69 -6.23
C THR A 53 -2.71 -4.55 -7.04
N MET A 54 -2.33 -3.30 -6.79
CA MET A 54 -2.82 -2.13 -7.53
C MET A 54 -2.62 -2.28 -9.04
N SER A 55 -1.40 -2.66 -9.46
CA SER A 55 -1.06 -2.84 -10.89
C SER A 55 -1.89 -3.95 -11.52
N SER A 56 -2.10 -5.05 -10.81
CA SER A 56 -2.88 -6.18 -11.30
C SER A 56 -4.39 -5.91 -11.33
N THR A 57 -4.88 -4.93 -10.58
CA THR A 57 -6.28 -4.54 -10.49
C THR A 57 -6.59 -3.18 -11.16
N GLY A 58 -5.74 -2.74 -12.10
CA GLY A 58 -6.06 -1.60 -12.97
C GLY A 58 -5.57 -0.24 -12.50
N THR A 59 -4.75 -0.17 -11.46
CA THR A 59 -4.12 1.08 -11.01
C THR A 59 -2.61 0.99 -11.20
N SER A 60 -2.04 1.86 -12.05
CA SER A 60 -0.59 1.89 -12.28
C SER A 60 0.15 2.22 -10.98
N ALA A 61 0.92 1.26 -10.47
CA ALA A 61 1.63 1.41 -9.21
C ALA A 61 3.00 0.74 -9.24
N PHE A 62 3.97 1.32 -8.53
CA PHE A 62 5.33 0.82 -8.44
C PHE A 62 5.85 0.96 -7.02
N PHE A 63 6.61 -0.03 -6.59
CA PHE A 63 7.37 0.06 -5.35
C PHE A 63 8.73 0.71 -5.61
N VAL A 64 9.09 1.68 -4.76
CA VAL A 64 10.43 2.27 -4.73
C VAL A 64 11.02 2.05 -3.34
N HIS A 65 12.17 1.39 -3.30
CA HIS A 65 12.88 1.16 -2.05
C HIS A 65 13.46 2.48 -1.53
N PRO A 66 13.16 2.91 -0.30
CA PRO A 66 13.50 4.26 0.14
C PRO A 66 15.00 4.51 0.22
N ALA A 67 15.82 3.51 0.56
CA ALA A 67 17.27 3.64 0.54
C ALA A 67 17.84 3.76 -0.88
N GLU A 68 17.32 2.98 -1.84
CA GLU A 68 17.76 3.04 -3.24
C GLU A 68 17.31 4.34 -3.94
N ALA A 69 16.25 4.98 -3.43
CA ALA A 69 15.80 6.28 -3.93
C ALA A 69 16.93 7.32 -3.92
N GLY A 70 17.78 7.31 -2.87
CA GLY A 70 18.95 8.18 -2.78
C GLY A 70 20.06 7.85 -3.79
N HIS A 71 20.01 6.71 -4.44
CA HIS A 71 21.01 6.22 -5.40
C HIS A 71 20.51 6.20 -6.87
N GLY A 72 19.43 6.92 -7.15
CA GLY A 72 18.93 7.13 -8.51
C GLY A 72 17.49 6.71 -8.75
N ASP A 73 16.92 5.79 -7.95
CA ASP A 73 15.54 5.32 -8.13
C ASP A 73 14.49 6.42 -7.88
N LEU A 74 14.88 7.53 -7.25
CA LEU A 74 14.04 8.72 -7.18
C LEU A 74 13.63 9.23 -8.58
N GLY A 75 14.43 8.96 -9.60
CA GLY A 75 14.14 9.25 -11.00
C GLY A 75 12.90 8.52 -11.57
N MET A 76 12.36 7.52 -10.86
CA MET A 76 11.10 6.87 -11.21
C MET A 76 9.88 7.74 -10.92
N LEU A 77 10.04 8.80 -10.11
CA LEU A 77 8.96 9.67 -9.67
C LEU A 77 8.79 10.88 -10.57
N SER A 78 7.57 11.37 -10.65
CA SER A 78 7.20 12.62 -11.32
C SER A 78 6.20 13.41 -10.46
N LYS A 79 6.11 14.72 -10.67
CA LYS A 79 5.31 15.65 -9.85
C LYS A 79 3.83 15.27 -9.70
N ASP A 80 3.28 14.55 -10.67
CA ASP A 80 1.87 14.16 -10.71
C ASP A 80 1.60 12.81 -10.02
N ASP A 81 2.66 12.17 -9.46
CA ASP A 81 2.56 10.91 -8.76
C ASP A 81 2.01 11.11 -7.33
N CYS A 82 1.41 10.05 -6.80
CA CYS A 82 0.99 9.94 -5.41
C CYS A 82 1.86 8.90 -4.69
N ILE A 83 2.41 9.26 -3.53
CA ILE A 83 3.21 8.33 -2.71
C ILE A 83 2.34 7.77 -1.59
N VAL A 84 2.34 6.45 -1.41
CA VAL A 84 1.80 5.76 -0.23
C VAL A 84 2.97 5.20 0.57
N ALA A 85 3.22 5.78 1.73
CA ALA A 85 4.37 5.47 2.58
C ALA A 85 3.94 4.65 3.81
N PHE A 86 4.53 3.47 3.99
CA PHE A 86 4.26 2.56 5.09
C PHE A 86 5.38 2.61 6.13
N SER A 87 5.05 3.02 7.35
CA SER A 87 5.98 3.01 8.49
C SER A 87 5.20 2.97 9.80
N THR A 88 5.28 1.87 10.56
CA THR A 88 4.57 1.73 11.84
C THR A 88 4.90 2.89 12.78
N SER A 89 6.17 3.19 12.98
CA SER A 89 6.61 4.30 13.83
C SER A 89 6.47 5.68 13.17
N GLY A 90 6.40 5.72 11.83
CA GLY A 90 6.47 6.95 11.05
C GLY A 90 7.80 7.71 11.19
N LYS A 91 8.87 7.01 11.67
CA LYS A 91 10.19 7.59 11.98
C LYS A 91 11.34 6.93 11.21
N SER A 92 11.05 6.11 10.19
CA SER A 92 12.08 5.48 9.35
C SER A 92 12.80 6.56 8.55
N ASN A 93 14.08 6.80 8.85
CA ASN A 93 14.86 7.89 8.26
C ASN A 93 14.88 7.81 6.74
N GLU A 94 15.08 6.63 6.18
CA GLU A 94 15.15 6.40 4.73
C GLU A 94 13.84 6.80 4.05
N VAL A 95 12.69 6.49 4.66
CA VAL A 95 11.37 6.88 4.13
C VAL A 95 11.21 8.40 4.18
N LEU A 96 11.53 9.03 5.31
CA LEU A 96 11.41 10.47 5.47
C LEU A 96 12.35 11.23 4.53
N GLU A 97 13.58 10.75 4.35
CA GLU A 97 14.56 11.32 3.44
C GLU A 97 14.09 11.22 1.98
N MET A 98 13.59 10.05 1.57
CA MET A 98 13.00 9.85 0.25
C MET A 98 11.85 10.84 0.01
N LEU A 99 10.88 10.95 0.93
CA LEU A 99 9.74 11.87 0.82
C LEU A 99 10.21 13.32 0.73
N GLY A 100 11.16 13.73 1.57
CA GLY A 100 11.72 15.07 1.55
C GLY A 100 12.42 15.40 0.23
N ASN A 101 13.17 14.46 -0.35
CA ASN A 101 13.83 14.64 -1.63
C ASN A 101 12.83 14.61 -2.81
N ALA A 102 11.82 13.76 -2.77
CA ALA A 102 10.74 13.73 -3.76
C ALA A 102 10.00 15.08 -3.82
N SER A 103 9.69 15.66 -2.66
CA SER A 103 9.06 16.98 -2.58
C SER A 103 9.97 18.09 -3.10
N ARG A 104 11.19 18.22 -2.54
CA ARG A 104 12.10 19.33 -2.85
C ARG A 104 12.62 19.31 -4.29
N ASN A 105 12.97 18.14 -4.80
CA ASN A 105 13.70 18.02 -6.06
C ASN A 105 12.76 17.74 -7.26
N LEU A 106 11.62 17.09 -7.02
CA LEU A 106 10.72 16.65 -8.09
C LEU A 106 9.31 17.25 -7.98
N GLY A 107 9.01 17.96 -6.90
CA GLY A 107 7.68 18.56 -6.68
C GLY A 107 6.58 17.55 -6.35
N VAL A 108 6.91 16.34 -5.92
CA VAL A 108 5.93 15.32 -5.51
C VAL A 108 5.46 15.63 -4.09
N ASN A 109 4.26 16.18 -3.96
CA ASN A 109 3.71 16.64 -2.68
C ASN A 109 2.47 15.88 -2.23
N THR A 110 2.05 14.87 -2.99
CA THR A 110 0.87 14.07 -2.66
C THR A 110 1.31 12.81 -1.96
N VAL A 111 1.24 12.82 -0.62
CA VAL A 111 1.66 11.70 0.23
C VAL A 111 0.49 11.22 1.08
N ILE A 112 0.28 9.91 1.10
CA ILE A 112 -0.57 9.18 2.05
C ILE A 112 0.35 8.41 2.98
N GLY A 113 0.30 8.69 4.27
CA GLY A 113 1.07 7.98 5.30
C GLY A 113 0.22 6.90 5.96
N VAL A 114 0.76 5.69 6.07
CA VAL A 114 0.16 4.59 6.85
C VAL A 114 1.04 4.36 8.07
N THR A 115 0.54 4.75 9.24
CA THR A 115 1.33 4.76 10.47
C THR A 115 0.48 4.58 11.72
N SER A 116 1.11 4.13 12.82
CA SER A 116 0.47 3.90 14.12
C SER A 116 0.76 5.03 15.11
N HIS A 117 1.97 5.57 15.12
CA HIS A 117 2.40 6.55 16.13
C HIS A 117 1.75 7.93 15.91
N ILE A 118 1.17 8.49 16.99
CA ILE A 118 0.48 9.79 16.96
C ILE A 118 1.46 10.91 16.62
N ASP A 119 2.63 10.92 17.26
CA ASP A 119 3.67 11.92 17.05
C ASP A 119 4.76 11.36 16.15
N SER A 120 4.59 11.50 14.83
CA SER A 120 5.59 11.00 13.89
C SER A 120 5.80 11.97 12.72
N PRO A 121 7.05 12.17 12.28
CA PRO A 121 7.36 13.03 11.14
C PRO A 121 6.63 12.61 9.86
N LEU A 122 6.30 11.35 9.69
CA LEU A 122 5.53 10.88 8.52
C LEU A 122 4.15 11.53 8.47
N ARG A 123 3.51 11.77 9.63
CA ARG A 123 2.20 12.47 9.67
C ARG A 123 2.31 13.89 9.14
N ASP A 124 3.35 14.60 9.56
CA ASP A 124 3.57 15.99 9.14
C ASP A 124 3.87 16.12 7.65
N MET A 125 4.48 15.08 7.06
CA MET A 125 4.80 15.01 5.62
C MET A 125 3.64 14.46 4.78
N SER A 126 2.58 13.97 5.41
CA SER A 126 1.45 13.32 4.73
C SER A 126 0.28 14.29 4.56
N LYS A 127 -0.26 14.33 3.35
CA LYS A 127 -1.52 15.02 3.07
C LYS A 127 -2.70 14.31 3.71
N ILE A 128 -2.65 12.99 3.76
CA ILE A 128 -3.65 12.12 4.40
C ILE A 128 -2.90 11.08 5.22
N VAL A 129 -3.41 10.82 6.42
CA VAL A 129 -2.88 9.77 7.30
C VAL A 129 -3.93 8.70 7.50
N LEU A 130 -3.58 7.48 7.12
CA LEU A 130 -4.33 6.27 7.47
C LEU A 130 -3.79 5.75 8.78
N ASP A 131 -4.52 6.00 9.84
CA ASP A 131 -4.15 5.63 11.20
C ASP A 131 -4.40 4.13 11.41
N MET A 132 -3.33 3.41 11.76
CA MET A 132 -3.41 1.98 12.08
C MET A 132 -3.96 1.73 13.48
N GLY A 133 -4.01 2.76 14.32
CA GLY A 133 -4.26 2.68 15.76
C GLY A 133 -2.96 2.67 16.58
N PRO A 134 -2.95 3.34 17.74
CA PRO A 134 -1.74 3.47 18.59
C PRO A 134 -1.43 2.21 19.41
N ASP A 135 -2.42 1.36 19.65
CA ASP A 135 -2.38 0.30 20.67
C ASP A 135 -2.25 -1.11 20.08
N ILE A 136 -1.59 -1.24 18.93
CA ILE A 136 -1.35 -2.55 18.31
C ILE A 136 -0.22 -3.27 19.07
N GLU A 137 -0.57 -4.30 19.82
CA GLU A 137 0.37 -5.15 20.53
C GLU A 137 0.91 -6.25 19.60
N GLU A 138 2.24 -6.38 19.53
CA GLU A 138 2.88 -7.46 18.78
C GLU A 138 2.82 -8.78 19.57
N PRO A 139 2.22 -9.85 19.03
CA PRO A 139 1.99 -11.11 19.76
C PRO A 139 3.22 -12.00 19.86
N CYS A 140 4.41 -11.45 19.97
CA CYS A 140 5.64 -12.19 20.13
C CYS A 140 6.16 -12.12 21.59
N PRO A 141 7.01 -13.05 22.03
CA PRO A 141 7.48 -13.11 23.44
C PRO A 141 8.20 -11.85 23.92
N ILE A 142 8.71 -11.03 23.00
CA ILE A 142 9.42 -9.78 23.31
C ILE A 142 8.62 -8.53 22.90
N ASN A 143 7.38 -8.70 22.51
CA ASN A 143 6.46 -7.62 22.07
C ASN A 143 7.05 -6.61 21.08
N THR A 144 7.93 -7.09 20.17
CA THR A 144 8.70 -6.19 19.29
C THR A 144 8.72 -6.64 17.83
N THR A 145 8.62 -7.96 17.57
CA THR A 145 8.69 -8.46 16.19
C THR A 145 7.44 -8.08 15.42
N PRO A 146 7.54 -7.24 14.38
CA PRO A 146 6.36 -6.82 13.64
C PRO A 146 5.62 -8.00 13.00
N SER A 147 4.39 -8.25 13.43
CA SER A 147 3.45 -9.23 12.90
C SER A 147 2.03 -8.67 12.88
N ALA A 148 1.44 -8.30 14.02
CA ALA A 148 0.12 -7.69 14.08
C ALA A 148 0.07 -6.34 13.34
N THR A 149 1.08 -5.49 13.49
CA THR A 149 1.17 -4.23 12.73
C THR A 149 1.27 -4.49 11.23
N ILE A 150 1.96 -5.54 10.80
CA ILE A 150 2.08 -5.91 9.38
C ILE A 150 0.76 -6.46 8.85
N ALA A 151 0.03 -7.26 9.64
CA ALA A 151 -1.29 -7.75 9.27
C ALA A 151 -2.29 -6.58 9.10
N VAL A 152 -2.25 -5.57 9.97
CA VAL A 152 -3.05 -4.34 9.84
C VAL A 152 -2.68 -3.56 8.58
N MET A 153 -1.38 -3.35 8.30
CA MET A 153 -0.93 -2.69 7.07
C MET A 153 -1.42 -3.42 5.82
N LEU A 154 -1.34 -4.76 5.83
CA LEU A 154 -1.82 -5.59 4.72
C LEU A 154 -3.33 -5.40 4.51
N ALA A 155 -4.13 -5.47 5.57
CA ALA A 155 -5.58 -5.29 5.49
C ALA A 155 -5.97 -3.90 4.95
N ILE A 156 -5.30 -2.84 5.42
CA ILE A 156 -5.49 -1.47 4.90
C ILE A 156 -5.14 -1.40 3.41
N SER A 157 -4.01 -1.97 3.01
CA SER A 157 -3.56 -1.95 1.62
C SER A 157 -4.52 -2.69 0.69
N ASP A 158 -5.07 -3.82 1.13
CA ASP A 158 -6.04 -4.59 0.36
C ASP A 158 -7.38 -3.88 0.26
N ALA A 159 -7.84 -3.27 1.35
CA ALA A 159 -9.06 -2.47 1.34
C ALA A 159 -8.98 -1.32 0.32
N LEU A 160 -7.86 -0.59 0.29
CA LEU A 160 -7.64 0.48 -0.70
C LEU A 160 -7.63 -0.05 -2.15
N ALA A 161 -6.85 -1.11 -2.40
CA ALA A 161 -6.69 -1.65 -3.75
C ALA A 161 -8.00 -2.20 -4.32
N LEU A 162 -8.75 -2.95 -3.50
CA LEU A 162 -10.00 -3.58 -3.93
C LEU A 162 -11.14 -2.56 -4.06
N THR A 163 -11.19 -1.53 -3.20
CA THR A 163 -12.14 -0.41 -3.37
C THR A 163 -11.85 0.35 -4.66
N LEU A 164 -10.60 0.60 -5.00
CA LEU A 164 -10.23 1.24 -6.26
C LEU A 164 -10.57 0.37 -7.47
N MET A 165 -10.39 -0.94 -7.36
CA MET A 165 -10.79 -1.90 -8.39
C MET A 165 -12.29 -1.82 -8.66
N GLU A 166 -13.12 -1.77 -7.61
CA GLU A 166 -14.57 -1.63 -7.71
C GLU A 166 -14.97 -0.29 -8.35
N LEU A 167 -14.43 0.83 -7.86
CA LEU A 167 -14.73 2.17 -8.37
C LEU A 167 -14.28 2.41 -9.81
N LYS A 168 -13.41 1.58 -10.34
CA LYS A 168 -12.94 1.62 -11.74
C LYS A 168 -13.73 0.68 -12.66
N ASP A 169 -14.78 0.03 -12.15
CA ASP A 169 -15.56 -0.98 -12.89
C ASP A 169 -14.65 -2.07 -13.53
N PHE A 170 -13.59 -2.46 -12.79
CA PHE A 170 -12.58 -3.39 -13.30
C PHE A 170 -13.16 -4.80 -13.46
N THR A 171 -13.14 -5.32 -14.68
CA THR A 171 -13.83 -6.56 -15.06
C THR A 171 -12.95 -7.81 -14.95
N THR A 172 -13.58 -9.00 -15.00
CA THR A 172 -12.87 -10.28 -15.12
C THR A 172 -12.01 -10.33 -16.38
N SER A 173 -12.48 -9.74 -17.49
CA SER A 173 -11.71 -9.64 -18.73
C SER A 173 -10.45 -8.80 -18.55
N ASP A 174 -10.55 -7.67 -17.84
CA ASP A 174 -9.39 -6.85 -17.51
C ASP A 174 -8.39 -7.60 -16.63
N TYR A 175 -8.90 -8.41 -15.70
CA TYR A 175 -8.06 -9.24 -14.85
C TYR A 175 -7.35 -10.32 -15.65
N HIS A 176 -8.05 -11.01 -16.55
CA HIS A 176 -7.49 -12.04 -17.43
C HIS A 176 -6.37 -11.47 -18.32
N ALA A 177 -6.55 -10.27 -18.86
CA ALA A 177 -5.53 -9.60 -19.70
C ALA A 177 -4.20 -9.39 -18.94
N ARG A 178 -4.23 -9.34 -17.60
CA ARG A 178 -3.05 -9.18 -16.72
C ARG A 178 -2.57 -10.48 -16.11
N HIS A 179 -3.44 -11.52 -16.06
CA HIS A 179 -3.17 -12.82 -15.43
C HIS A 179 -3.52 -13.96 -16.39
N HIS A 180 -2.82 -14.03 -17.52
CA HIS A 180 -3.09 -15.02 -18.59
C HIS A 180 -2.50 -16.41 -18.31
N LYS A 181 -1.77 -16.61 -17.21
CA LYS A 181 -1.12 -17.89 -16.84
C LYS A 181 -1.56 -18.40 -15.49
N GLY A 182 -1.33 -19.69 -15.27
CA GLY A 182 -1.62 -20.37 -14.01
C GLY A 182 -3.11 -20.49 -13.71
N TYR A 183 -3.44 -20.83 -12.45
CA TYR A 183 -4.82 -21.05 -12.01
C TYR A 183 -5.71 -19.83 -12.25
N LEU A 184 -5.24 -18.63 -11.91
CA LEU A 184 -6.02 -17.40 -12.10
C LEU A 184 -6.30 -17.13 -13.58
N GLY A 185 -5.33 -17.36 -14.46
CA GLY A 185 -5.54 -17.23 -15.89
C GLY A 185 -6.57 -18.24 -16.45
N SER A 186 -6.64 -19.46 -15.88
CA SER A 186 -7.63 -20.45 -16.31
C SER A 186 -9.06 -20.11 -15.86
N VAL A 187 -9.24 -19.64 -14.62
CA VAL A 187 -10.58 -19.35 -14.06
C VAL A 187 -11.16 -18.00 -14.53
N THR A 188 -10.33 -17.12 -15.07
CA THR A 188 -10.76 -15.82 -15.59
C THR A 188 -10.83 -15.78 -17.11
N ARG A 189 -10.50 -16.88 -17.80
CA ARG A 189 -10.56 -16.98 -19.26
C ARG A 189 -11.97 -16.65 -19.73
N PRO A 190 -12.15 -15.70 -20.65
CA PRO A 190 -13.46 -15.47 -21.25
C PRO A 190 -13.92 -16.73 -21.98
N ASP A 191 -15.20 -17.05 -21.91
CA ASP A 191 -15.81 -18.14 -22.70
C ASP A 191 -15.75 -17.73 -24.16
N THR A 192 -14.69 -18.10 -24.86
CA THR A 192 -14.48 -17.75 -26.27
C THR A 192 -15.23 -18.66 -27.23
N GLY A 193 -15.92 -19.68 -26.72
CA GLY A 193 -16.64 -20.67 -27.55
C GLY A 193 -15.76 -21.51 -28.49
N TYR A 194 -14.43 -21.34 -28.41
CA TYR A 194 -13.45 -22.17 -29.10
C TYR A 194 -12.89 -23.18 -28.10
N ASP A 195 -13.38 -24.40 -28.23
CA ASP A 195 -12.74 -25.58 -27.65
C ASP A 195 -11.40 -25.79 -28.37
N GLU A 196 -10.28 -25.69 -27.66
CA GLU A 196 -9.00 -26.13 -28.20
C GLU A 196 -9.02 -27.67 -28.26
N SER A 197 -9.53 -28.21 -29.37
CA SER A 197 -9.40 -29.63 -29.76
C SER A 197 -7.99 -29.92 -30.27
#